data_d8396284b09131137c6b4fb037ba4340
#
_entry.id   d8396284b09131137c6b4fb037ba4340
#
_cell.length_a   1.000
_cell.length_b   1.000
_cell.length_c   1.000
_cell.angle_alpha   90.00
_cell.angle_beta   90.00
_cell.angle_gamma   90.00
#
_symmetry.space_group_name_H-M   'P 1'
#
loop_
_entity.id
_entity.type
_entity.pdbx_description
1 polymer ?
#
loop_
_entity_poly.entity_id
_entity_poly.type
_entity_poly.pdbx_seq_one_letter_code
_entity_poly.pdbx_strand_id
1 'polypeptide(L)'
;LQRFSLNRAQRRLHERLWYRNDILKARQLGISTYVAMLMLDMSLFRSNFHCGIIDKSLPDAQQKLAKLHFAWDHLDYVPPNPSAMDVALARLGERIKSLSGVEKKGEWQPRTLARSRLAFSNGSDVRVGTNLRGGTMQFLHVSELAYVSVHAPWRAREIRTGAINTVPPGGFILKESTHEGGRYGVNYELTRQAMETLGKGGLSPLD
;
A
#
# COMPACT_ATOMS: atom_id res chain seq x y z
N LEU A 1 23.62 -2.32 3.24
CA LEU A 1 22.21 -2.03 3.01
C LEU A 1 21.69 -1.10 4.11
N GLN A 2 21.01 -0.03 3.73
CA GLN A 2 20.49 0.94 4.70
C GLN A 2 19.14 0.42 5.24
N ARG A 3 18.99 0.39 6.57
CA ARG A 3 17.72 0.02 7.22
C ARG A 3 16.62 1.01 6.79
N PHE A 4 15.45 0.51 6.38
CA PHE A 4 14.30 1.37 6.12
C PHE A 4 13.82 2.01 7.43
N SER A 5 13.85 3.32 7.49
CA SER A 5 13.32 4.09 8.61
C SER A 5 12.35 5.14 8.09
N LEU A 6 11.26 5.36 8.81
CA LEU A 6 10.28 6.35 8.42
C LEU A 6 10.85 7.76 8.54
N ASN A 7 10.76 8.53 7.45
CA ASN A 7 11.01 9.96 7.50
C ASN A 7 9.85 10.69 8.23
N ARG A 8 10.00 11.99 8.47
CA ARG A 8 9.02 12.79 9.21
C ARG A 8 7.61 12.73 8.59
N ALA A 9 7.48 12.82 7.27
CA ALA A 9 6.20 12.80 6.58
C ALA A 9 5.54 11.41 6.66
N GLN A 10 6.32 10.36 6.47
CA GLN A 10 5.85 8.97 6.58
C GLN A 10 5.43 8.63 8.01
N ARG A 11 6.18 9.08 9.03
CA ARG A 11 5.84 8.88 10.44
C ARG A 11 4.52 9.57 10.79
N ARG A 12 4.35 10.83 10.37
CA ARG A 12 3.10 11.56 10.57
C ARG A 12 1.90 10.87 9.91
N LEU A 13 2.08 10.29 8.71
CA LEU A 13 1.04 9.49 8.07
C LEU A 13 0.76 8.21 8.86
N HIS A 14 1.80 7.51 9.30
CA HIS A 14 1.67 6.26 10.05
C HIS A 14 0.88 6.45 11.35
N GLU A 15 1.15 7.50 12.09
CA GLU A 15 0.47 7.88 13.35
C GLU A 15 -1.01 8.24 13.15
N ARG A 16 -1.40 8.60 11.92
CA ARG A 16 -2.75 9.07 11.56
C ARG A 16 -3.46 8.18 10.55
N LEU A 17 -2.95 7.00 10.33
CA LEU A 17 -3.49 6.07 9.35
C LEU A 17 -4.89 5.60 9.76
N TRP A 18 -5.84 5.71 8.83
CA TRP A 18 -7.21 5.25 9.00
C TRP A 18 -7.65 4.37 7.82
N TYR A 19 -8.86 3.85 7.85
CA TYR A 19 -9.38 3.01 6.76
C TYR A 19 -9.50 3.74 5.43
N ARG A 20 -9.80 5.03 5.47
CA ARG A 20 -9.93 5.89 4.29
C ARG A 20 -9.01 7.09 4.45
N ASN A 21 -7.97 7.15 3.63
CA ASN A 21 -6.96 8.19 3.71
C ASN A 21 -6.93 8.98 2.41
N ASP A 22 -7.06 10.30 2.51
CA ASP A 22 -6.89 11.23 1.41
C ASP A 22 -5.69 12.13 1.68
N ILE A 23 -4.63 11.98 0.89
CA ILE A 23 -3.34 12.61 1.14
C ILE A 23 -3.01 13.55 0.00
N LEU A 24 -3.16 14.85 0.28
CA LEU A 24 -2.58 15.88 -0.57
C LEU A 24 -1.12 16.10 -0.16
N LYS A 25 -0.21 15.90 -1.07
CA LYS A 25 1.23 15.92 -0.78
C LYS A 25 2.04 16.74 -1.78
N ALA A 26 3.19 17.23 -1.36
CA ALA A 26 4.25 17.66 -2.25
C ALA A 26 4.95 16.43 -2.86
N ARG A 27 5.72 16.65 -3.92
CA ARG A 27 6.54 15.60 -4.53
C ARG A 27 7.65 15.13 -3.58
N GLN A 28 8.12 13.89 -3.79
CA GLN A 28 9.32 13.31 -3.16
C GLN A 28 9.26 13.13 -1.62
N LEU A 29 8.08 13.12 -1.02
CA LEU A 29 7.92 12.83 0.42
C LEU A 29 8.05 11.34 0.79
N GLY A 30 8.25 10.46 -0.19
CA GLY A 30 8.39 9.02 0.04
C GLY A 30 7.09 8.31 0.44
N ILE A 31 5.93 8.94 0.31
CA ILE A 31 4.63 8.37 0.70
C ILE A 31 4.35 7.08 -0.06
N SER A 32 4.53 7.06 -1.39
CA SER A 32 4.31 5.84 -2.19
C SER A 32 5.24 4.68 -1.79
N THR A 33 6.46 4.98 -1.30
CA THR A 33 7.38 3.95 -0.77
C THR A 33 6.87 3.42 0.56
N TYR A 34 6.40 4.29 1.46
CA TYR A 34 5.79 3.89 2.72
C TYR A 34 4.58 2.97 2.48
N VAL A 35 3.68 3.35 1.56
CA VAL A 35 2.49 2.56 1.23
C VAL A 35 2.87 1.19 0.67
N ALA A 36 3.90 1.14 -0.20
CA ALA A 36 4.41 -0.13 -0.72
C ALA A 36 4.91 -1.04 0.41
N MET A 37 5.67 -0.51 1.38
CA MET A 37 6.13 -1.30 2.54
C MET A 37 4.96 -1.76 3.41
N LEU A 38 3.96 -0.91 3.65
CA LEU A 38 2.77 -1.27 4.41
C LEU A 38 1.94 -2.37 3.72
N MET A 39 1.81 -2.30 2.38
CA MET A 39 1.15 -3.36 1.60
C MET A 39 1.90 -4.68 1.68
N LEU A 40 3.22 -4.64 1.60
CA LEU A 40 4.06 -5.83 1.73
C LEU A 40 3.88 -6.45 3.12
N ASP A 41 3.99 -5.67 4.18
CA ASP A 41 3.80 -6.10 5.56
C ASP A 41 2.41 -6.77 5.74
N MET A 42 1.34 -6.10 5.34
CA MET A 42 -0.01 -6.65 5.45
C MET A 42 -0.21 -7.93 4.62
N SER A 43 0.41 -8.02 3.43
CA SER A 43 0.31 -9.21 2.58
C SER A 43 1.12 -10.39 3.12
N LEU A 44 2.20 -10.14 3.85
CA LEU A 44 3.02 -11.17 4.48
C LEU A 44 2.35 -11.73 5.75
N PHE A 45 1.83 -10.87 6.60
CA PHE A 45 1.33 -11.26 7.93
C PHE A 45 -0.19 -11.49 7.99
N ARG A 46 -0.90 -11.40 6.86
CA ARG A 46 -2.33 -11.73 6.77
C ARG A 46 -2.57 -12.69 5.61
N SER A 47 -3.28 -13.76 5.84
CA SER A 47 -3.65 -14.71 4.78
C SER A 47 -4.79 -14.18 3.93
N ASN A 48 -4.76 -14.49 2.62
CA ASN A 48 -5.77 -14.09 1.65
C ASN A 48 -6.01 -12.56 1.60
N PHE A 49 -4.95 -11.79 1.79
CA PHE A 49 -5.00 -10.34 1.81
C PHE A 49 -4.63 -9.77 0.43
N HIS A 50 -5.62 -9.26 -0.29
CA HIS A 50 -5.46 -8.77 -1.66
C HIS A 50 -5.30 -7.26 -1.68
N CYS A 51 -4.20 -6.81 -2.31
CA CYS A 51 -3.86 -5.42 -2.48
C CYS A 51 -3.92 -5.00 -3.95
N GLY A 52 -4.33 -3.76 -4.19
CA GLY A 52 -4.33 -3.14 -5.51
C GLY A 52 -3.58 -1.82 -5.54
N ILE A 53 -2.78 -1.58 -6.58
CA ILE A 53 -2.11 -0.30 -6.83
C ILE A 53 -2.59 0.23 -8.17
N ILE A 54 -3.20 1.40 -8.16
CA ILE A 54 -3.59 2.16 -9.35
C ILE A 54 -2.73 3.40 -9.44
N ASP A 55 -2.24 3.70 -10.65
CA ASP A 55 -1.49 4.91 -10.92
C ASP A 55 -1.95 5.56 -12.23
N LYS A 56 -1.42 6.75 -12.54
CA LYS A 56 -1.69 7.48 -13.77
C LYS A 56 -1.35 6.68 -15.04
N SER A 57 -0.34 5.79 -14.97
CA SER A 57 0.00 4.86 -16.03
C SER A 57 0.37 3.48 -15.51
N LEU A 58 0.33 2.46 -16.36
CA LEU A 58 0.76 1.11 -15.99
C LEU A 58 2.26 1.04 -15.64
N PRO A 59 3.19 1.67 -16.39
CA PRO A 59 4.59 1.73 -16.00
C PRO A 59 4.83 2.34 -14.62
N ASP A 60 4.12 3.43 -14.26
CA ASP A 60 4.24 4.05 -12.95
C ASP A 60 3.74 3.11 -11.83
N ALA A 61 2.64 2.39 -12.05
CA ALA A 61 2.15 1.37 -11.13
C ALA A 61 3.15 0.22 -10.97
N GLN A 62 3.76 -0.24 -12.07
CA GLN A 62 4.79 -1.27 -12.06
C GLN A 62 6.06 -0.84 -11.31
N GLN A 63 6.46 0.43 -11.40
CA GLN A 63 7.57 0.97 -10.60
C GLN A 63 7.28 0.91 -9.09
N LYS A 64 6.02 1.09 -8.69
CA LYS A 64 5.64 0.91 -7.28
C LYS A 64 5.72 -0.55 -6.85
N LEU A 65 5.27 -1.48 -7.70
CA LEU A 65 5.40 -2.91 -7.44
C LEU A 65 6.87 -3.36 -7.36
N ALA A 66 7.73 -2.79 -8.19
CA ALA A 66 9.18 -3.09 -8.15
C ALA A 66 9.81 -2.74 -6.79
N LYS A 67 9.28 -1.76 -6.05
CA LYS A 67 9.73 -1.46 -4.69
C LYS A 67 9.37 -2.58 -3.70
N LEU A 68 8.21 -3.23 -3.89
CA LEU A 68 7.83 -4.39 -3.08
C LEU A 68 8.72 -5.59 -3.40
N HIS A 69 9.02 -5.83 -4.69
CA HIS A 69 9.96 -6.88 -5.09
C HIS A 69 11.33 -6.65 -4.45
N PHE A 70 11.87 -5.44 -4.59
CA PHE A 70 13.14 -5.07 -3.99
C PHE A 70 13.14 -5.28 -2.46
N ALA A 71 12.09 -4.82 -1.77
CA ALA A 71 11.99 -4.99 -0.33
C ALA A 71 11.87 -6.46 0.05
N TRP A 72 11.10 -7.25 -0.68
CA TRP A 72 10.99 -8.70 -0.50
C TRP A 72 12.35 -9.40 -0.63
N ASP A 73 13.11 -9.07 -1.66
CA ASP A 73 14.43 -9.69 -1.92
C ASP A 73 15.45 -9.37 -0.81
N HIS A 74 15.21 -8.30 -0.03
CA HIS A 74 16.11 -7.82 1.02
C HIS A 74 15.56 -8.02 2.44
N LEU A 75 14.49 -8.80 2.64
CA LEU A 75 13.93 -9.06 3.98
C LEU A 75 14.84 -9.90 4.89
N ASP A 76 15.83 -10.63 4.33
CA ASP A 76 16.78 -11.45 5.09
C ASP A 76 17.96 -10.63 5.67
N TYR A 77 17.90 -9.30 5.61
CA TYR A 77 18.96 -8.45 6.13
C TYR A 77 19.02 -8.48 7.66
N VAL A 78 20.04 -9.12 8.18
CA VAL A 78 20.43 -9.01 9.59
C VAL A 78 21.36 -7.79 9.72
N PRO A 79 21.04 -6.78 10.53
CA PRO A 79 21.91 -5.63 10.71
C PRO A 79 23.28 -6.07 11.25
N PRO A 80 24.37 -5.38 10.88
CA PRO A 80 25.74 -5.75 11.30
C PRO A 80 25.96 -5.73 12.81
N ASN A 81 25.13 -5.01 13.57
CA ASN A 81 25.05 -5.02 15.04
C ASN A 81 23.61 -5.22 15.48
N PRO A 82 23.09 -6.47 15.47
CA PRO A 82 21.74 -6.75 15.90
C PRO A 82 21.60 -6.46 17.40
N SER A 83 20.50 -5.84 17.79
CA SER A 83 20.15 -5.72 19.22
C SER A 83 19.92 -7.10 19.83
N ALA A 84 20.00 -7.21 21.16
CA ALA A 84 19.70 -8.45 21.86
C ALA A 84 18.29 -8.97 21.51
N MET A 85 17.34 -8.07 21.24
CA MET A 85 15.98 -8.41 20.81
C MET A 85 15.98 -8.96 19.37
N ASP A 86 16.74 -8.36 18.44
CA ASP A 86 16.83 -8.85 17.05
C ASP A 86 17.43 -10.25 17.01
N VAL A 87 18.45 -10.51 17.85
CA VAL A 87 19.06 -11.84 18.00
C VAL A 87 18.07 -12.84 18.63
N ALA A 88 17.32 -12.42 19.64
CA ALA A 88 16.30 -13.27 20.28
C ALA A 88 15.17 -13.62 19.30
N LEU A 89 14.69 -12.65 18.53
CA LEU A 89 13.66 -12.86 17.49
C LEU A 89 14.16 -13.76 16.36
N ALA A 90 15.41 -13.57 15.91
CA ALA A 90 16.03 -14.44 14.91
C ALA A 90 16.15 -15.89 15.43
N ARG A 91 16.64 -16.08 16.66
CA ARG A 91 16.73 -17.41 17.32
C ARG A 91 15.37 -18.05 17.53
N LEU A 92 14.37 -17.28 17.94
CA LEU A 92 12.99 -17.75 18.05
C LEU A 92 12.45 -18.19 16.68
N GLY A 93 12.68 -17.39 15.66
CA GLY A 93 12.34 -17.71 14.26
C GLY A 93 13.02 -19.00 13.78
N GLU A 94 14.32 -19.19 14.05
CA GLU A 94 15.05 -20.42 13.73
C GLU A 94 14.55 -21.63 14.52
N ARG A 95 14.19 -21.44 15.79
CA ARG A 95 13.63 -22.50 16.64
C ARG A 95 12.23 -22.90 16.19
N ILE A 96 11.40 -21.96 15.79
CA ILE A 96 10.08 -22.23 15.17
C ILE A 96 10.28 -22.99 13.86
N LYS A 97 11.27 -22.61 13.05
CA LYS A 97 11.62 -23.29 11.79
C LYS A 97 12.09 -24.74 12.03
N SER A 98 12.97 -24.95 13.00
CA SER A 98 13.45 -26.30 13.34
C SER A 98 12.35 -27.22 13.85
N LEU A 99 11.33 -26.67 14.51
CA LEU A 99 10.16 -27.40 15.02
C LEU A 99 9.10 -27.64 13.93
N SER A 100 9.00 -26.76 12.94
CA SER A 100 7.98 -26.84 11.87
C SER A 100 8.46 -27.46 10.57
N GLY A 101 9.75 -27.73 10.43
CA GLY A 101 10.35 -28.23 9.17
C GLY A 101 10.27 -27.20 8.01
N VAL A 102 9.99 -25.94 8.33
CA VAL A 102 9.79 -24.87 7.33
C VAL A 102 11.13 -24.20 7.03
N GLU A 103 11.57 -24.28 5.79
CA GLU A 103 12.74 -23.54 5.29
C GLU A 103 12.47 -22.03 5.32
N LYS A 104 13.56 -21.23 5.41
CA LYS A 104 13.57 -19.75 5.62
C LYS A 104 12.62 -18.90 4.75
N LYS A 105 12.12 -19.43 3.64
CA LYS A 105 11.11 -18.83 2.77
C LYS A 105 9.90 -19.73 2.53
N GLY A 106 9.76 -20.82 3.24
CA GLY A 106 8.76 -21.85 2.94
C GLY A 106 7.32 -21.36 3.01
N GLU A 107 6.99 -20.59 4.01
CA GLU A 107 5.61 -20.10 4.23
C GLU A 107 5.29 -18.83 3.44
N TRP A 108 6.32 -18.04 3.09
CA TRP A 108 6.20 -16.72 2.47
C TRP A 108 6.75 -16.68 1.03
N GLN A 109 6.97 -17.80 0.39
CA GLN A 109 7.52 -17.85 -0.98
C GLN A 109 6.60 -17.10 -1.94
N PRO A 110 7.14 -16.21 -2.79
CA PRO A 110 6.37 -15.64 -3.88
C PRO A 110 6.01 -16.74 -4.86
N ARG A 111 4.71 -16.97 -5.06
CA ARG A 111 4.21 -17.87 -6.11
C ARG A 111 4.33 -17.25 -7.48
N THR A 112 4.28 -15.92 -7.55
CA THR A 112 4.31 -15.19 -8.81
C THR A 112 5.05 -13.87 -8.62
N LEU A 113 6.16 -13.71 -9.34
CA LEU A 113 6.92 -12.48 -9.49
C LEU A 113 6.72 -11.97 -10.92
N ALA A 114 5.60 -11.33 -11.19
CA ALA A 114 5.32 -10.74 -12.49
C ALA A 114 5.39 -9.22 -12.43
N ARG A 115 5.55 -8.56 -13.57
CA ARG A 115 5.54 -7.09 -13.66
C ARG A 115 4.24 -6.43 -13.18
N SER A 116 3.15 -7.19 -13.12
CA SER A 116 1.82 -6.70 -12.72
C SER A 116 1.28 -7.36 -11.45
N ARG A 117 1.98 -8.34 -10.89
CA ARG A 117 1.50 -9.08 -9.72
C ARG A 117 2.65 -9.68 -8.90
N LEU A 118 2.55 -9.54 -7.59
CA LEU A 118 3.33 -10.25 -6.59
C LEU A 118 2.36 -11.07 -5.74
N ALA A 119 2.46 -12.39 -5.77
CA ALA A 119 1.58 -13.28 -5.02
C ALA A 119 2.37 -14.19 -4.08
N PHE A 120 1.84 -14.45 -2.91
CA PHE A 120 2.45 -15.20 -1.82
C PHE A 120 1.77 -16.55 -1.58
N SER A 121 2.47 -17.47 -0.92
CA SER A 121 1.97 -18.80 -0.60
C SER A 121 0.80 -18.81 0.38
N ASN A 122 0.66 -17.77 1.21
CA ASN A 122 -0.47 -17.57 2.13
C ASN A 122 -1.78 -17.13 1.44
N GLY A 123 -1.83 -17.11 0.11
CA GLY A 123 -2.98 -16.68 -0.68
C GLY A 123 -3.07 -15.17 -0.92
N SER A 124 -2.19 -14.37 -0.30
CA SER A 124 -2.18 -12.92 -0.47
C SER A 124 -1.52 -12.50 -1.79
N ASP A 125 -1.92 -11.34 -2.31
CA ASP A 125 -1.26 -10.77 -3.48
C ASP A 125 -1.34 -9.24 -3.54
N VAL A 126 -0.41 -8.67 -4.31
CA VAL A 126 -0.42 -7.26 -4.69
C VAL A 126 -0.48 -7.18 -6.22
N ARG A 127 -1.49 -6.51 -6.74
CA ARG A 127 -1.71 -6.32 -8.18
C ARG A 127 -1.56 -4.86 -8.54
N VAL A 128 -1.08 -4.60 -9.73
CA VAL A 128 -1.00 -3.24 -10.28
C VAL A 128 -1.79 -3.12 -11.57
N GLY A 129 -2.37 -1.96 -11.79
CA GLY A 129 -3.13 -1.68 -12.99
C GLY A 129 -3.52 -0.23 -13.10
N THR A 130 -4.11 0.12 -14.23
CA THR A 130 -4.70 1.45 -14.46
C THR A 130 -6.17 1.50 -14.05
N ASN A 131 -6.80 0.33 -13.93
CA ASN A 131 -8.20 0.14 -13.59
C ASN A 131 -8.39 -1.27 -13.04
N LEU A 132 -8.39 -1.42 -11.74
CA LEU A 132 -8.57 -2.71 -11.06
C LEU A 132 -10.05 -2.91 -10.75
N ARG A 133 -10.73 -3.64 -11.64
CA ARG A 133 -12.13 -4.05 -11.45
C ARG A 133 -12.20 -5.54 -11.16
N GLY A 134 -13.18 -5.93 -10.37
CA GLY A 134 -13.46 -7.32 -10.05
C GLY A 134 -12.56 -7.89 -8.95
N GLY A 135 -13.17 -8.70 -8.11
CA GLY A 135 -12.55 -9.24 -6.91
C GLY A 135 -12.53 -8.24 -5.74
N THR A 136 -12.49 -8.77 -4.55
CA THR A 136 -12.40 -7.97 -3.32
C THR A 136 -10.94 -7.63 -3.05
N MET A 137 -10.67 -6.37 -2.73
CA MET A 137 -9.36 -5.90 -2.30
C MET A 137 -9.44 -5.34 -0.89
N GLN A 138 -8.61 -5.84 0.01
CA GLN A 138 -8.56 -5.35 1.39
C GLN A 138 -7.74 -4.08 1.52
N PHE A 139 -6.84 -3.82 0.57
CA PHE A 139 -6.07 -2.57 0.52
C PHE A 139 -5.95 -2.05 -0.92
N LEU A 140 -6.44 -0.85 -1.15
CA LEU A 140 -6.32 -0.15 -2.43
C LEU A 140 -5.47 1.12 -2.27
N HIS A 141 -4.40 1.21 -3.04
CA HIS A 141 -3.61 2.43 -3.20
C HIS A 141 -3.95 3.09 -4.53
N VAL A 142 -4.49 4.29 -4.49
CA VAL A 142 -4.78 5.11 -5.67
C VAL A 142 -3.81 6.29 -5.69
N SER A 143 -2.84 6.22 -6.58
CA SER A 143 -1.80 7.23 -6.73
C SER A 143 -2.14 8.19 -7.87
N GLU A 144 -1.85 9.47 -7.65
CA GLU A 144 -1.98 10.56 -8.63
C GLU A 144 -3.39 10.68 -9.24
N LEU A 145 -4.45 10.49 -8.42
CA LEU A 145 -5.84 10.60 -8.88
C LEU A 145 -6.17 12.01 -9.39
N ALA A 146 -5.53 13.07 -8.87
CA ALA A 146 -5.72 14.43 -9.38
C ALA A 146 -5.27 14.52 -10.85
N TYR A 147 -4.10 13.98 -11.18
CA TYR A 147 -3.62 13.88 -12.56
C TYR A 147 -4.62 13.13 -13.45
N VAL A 148 -5.05 11.95 -13.00
CA VAL A 148 -6.03 11.13 -13.75
C VAL A 148 -7.35 11.88 -13.94
N SER A 149 -7.80 12.64 -12.94
CA SER A 149 -9.04 13.41 -13.00
C SER A 149 -9.01 14.52 -14.06
N VAL A 150 -7.85 15.10 -14.30
CA VAL A 150 -7.66 16.16 -15.30
C VAL A 150 -7.45 15.58 -16.70
N HIS A 151 -6.53 14.61 -16.83
CA HIS A 151 -6.07 14.11 -18.13
C HIS A 151 -6.87 12.93 -18.69
N ALA A 152 -7.59 12.19 -17.83
CA ALA A 152 -8.44 11.07 -18.19
C ALA A 152 -9.70 11.00 -17.32
N PRO A 153 -10.63 11.98 -17.39
CA PRO A 153 -11.77 12.08 -16.49
C PRO A 153 -12.67 10.82 -16.46
N TRP A 154 -12.83 10.18 -17.62
CA TRP A 154 -13.58 8.92 -17.72
C TRP A 154 -12.97 7.81 -16.88
N ARG A 155 -11.65 7.70 -16.87
CA ARG A 155 -10.92 6.70 -16.06
C ARG A 155 -10.98 7.03 -14.57
N ALA A 156 -10.93 8.31 -14.20
CA ALA A 156 -11.14 8.72 -12.81
C ALA A 156 -12.52 8.30 -12.29
N ARG A 157 -13.58 8.42 -13.12
CA ARG A 157 -14.92 7.92 -12.80
C ARG A 157 -14.94 6.40 -12.64
N GLU A 158 -14.25 5.68 -13.53
CA GLU A 158 -14.12 4.22 -13.43
C GLU A 158 -13.40 3.77 -12.16
N ILE A 159 -12.34 4.45 -11.74
CA ILE A 159 -11.65 4.19 -10.48
C ILE A 159 -12.62 4.39 -9.30
N ARG A 160 -13.39 5.49 -9.32
CA ARG A 160 -14.38 5.80 -8.28
C ARG A 160 -15.49 4.76 -8.19
N THR A 161 -16.09 4.40 -9.31
CA THR A 161 -17.26 3.49 -9.36
C THR A 161 -16.90 2.01 -9.37
N GLY A 162 -15.69 1.67 -9.81
CA GLY A 162 -15.18 0.31 -9.88
C GLY A 162 -14.22 0.00 -8.73
N ALA A 163 -12.97 0.41 -8.85
CA ALA A 163 -11.89 -0.02 -7.95
C ALA A 163 -12.14 0.36 -6.47
N ILE A 164 -12.59 1.59 -6.19
CA ILE A 164 -12.87 2.03 -4.81
C ILE A 164 -13.97 1.17 -4.16
N ASN A 165 -14.97 0.78 -4.92
CA ASN A 165 -16.09 -0.04 -4.43
C ASN A 165 -15.72 -1.53 -4.26
N THR A 166 -14.55 -1.98 -4.74
CA THR A 166 -14.07 -3.35 -4.47
C THR A 166 -13.53 -3.52 -3.06
N VAL A 167 -13.29 -2.40 -2.35
CA VAL A 167 -12.76 -2.42 -0.99
C VAL A 167 -13.92 -2.47 0.00
N PRO A 168 -14.07 -3.58 0.76
CA PRO A 168 -15.17 -3.78 1.70
C PRO A 168 -15.08 -2.82 2.89
N PRO A 169 -16.13 -2.69 3.70
CA PRO A 169 -16.05 -2.05 5.01
C PRO A 169 -14.92 -2.66 5.84
N GLY A 170 -14.12 -1.81 6.48
CA GLY A 170 -12.93 -2.23 7.23
C GLY A 170 -11.66 -2.44 6.39
N GLY A 171 -11.78 -2.42 5.06
CA GLY A 171 -10.62 -2.42 4.18
C GLY A 171 -10.00 -1.01 4.04
N PHE A 172 -8.74 -0.97 3.62
CA PHE A 172 -7.95 0.26 3.51
C PHE A 172 -8.04 0.86 2.11
N ILE A 173 -8.30 2.16 2.04
CA ILE A 173 -8.04 2.96 0.84
C ILE A 173 -7.08 4.07 1.20
N LEU A 174 -5.99 4.16 0.45
CA LEU A 174 -5.05 5.24 0.54
C LEU A 174 -4.97 5.93 -0.82
N LYS A 175 -5.58 7.10 -0.91
CA LYS A 175 -5.52 7.97 -2.07
C LYS A 175 -4.45 9.02 -1.82
N GLU A 176 -3.49 9.14 -2.73
CA GLU A 176 -2.47 10.17 -2.65
C GLU A 176 -2.34 10.92 -3.97
N SER A 177 -2.17 12.22 -3.91
CA SER A 177 -1.95 13.03 -5.10
C SER A 177 -1.20 14.31 -4.81
N THR A 178 -0.46 14.81 -5.80
CA THR A 178 -0.07 16.22 -5.84
C THR A 178 -1.28 17.06 -6.24
N HIS A 179 -1.26 18.35 -5.89
CA HIS A 179 -2.32 19.26 -6.33
C HIS A 179 -2.26 19.42 -7.84
N GLU A 180 -3.37 19.12 -8.52
CA GLU A 180 -3.55 19.33 -9.95
C GLU A 180 -5.03 19.58 -10.26
N GLY A 181 -5.33 20.49 -11.21
CA GLY A 181 -6.66 20.68 -11.80
C GLY A 181 -7.58 21.63 -11.06
N GLY A 182 -7.39 22.27 -10.00
CA GLY A 182 -8.30 23.22 -9.35
C GLY A 182 -9.52 22.53 -8.69
N ARG A 183 -10.67 23.27 -8.65
CA ARG A 183 -11.87 22.88 -7.86
C ARG A 183 -12.86 22.04 -8.67
N TYR A 184 -12.41 21.07 -9.47
CA TYR A 184 -13.29 20.19 -10.26
C TYR A 184 -12.71 18.78 -10.41
N GLY A 185 -13.55 17.85 -10.89
CA GLY A 185 -13.20 16.47 -11.17
C GLY A 185 -13.26 15.54 -9.95
N VAL A 186 -13.14 14.25 -10.23
CA VAL A 186 -13.36 13.17 -9.26
C VAL A 186 -12.49 13.29 -8.00
N ASN A 187 -11.21 13.68 -8.17
CA ASN A 187 -10.34 13.85 -7.02
C ASN A 187 -10.83 14.95 -6.07
N TYR A 188 -11.19 16.12 -6.64
CA TYR A 188 -11.73 17.23 -5.85
C TYR A 188 -13.04 16.87 -5.15
N GLU A 189 -13.95 16.20 -5.86
CA GLU A 189 -15.24 15.77 -5.30
C GLU A 189 -15.05 14.80 -4.13
N LEU A 190 -14.17 13.81 -4.26
CA LEU A 190 -13.87 12.87 -3.18
C LEU A 190 -13.23 13.55 -1.97
N THR A 191 -12.28 14.47 -2.20
CA THR A 191 -11.64 15.23 -1.12
C THR A 191 -12.65 16.13 -0.40
N ARG A 192 -13.50 16.84 -1.16
CA ARG A 192 -14.57 17.67 -0.58
C ARG A 192 -15.55 16.83 0.24
N GLN A 193 -15.98 15.68 -0.28
CA GLN A 193 -16.87 14.76 0.43
C GLN A 193 -16.24 14.25 1.74
N ALA A 194 -14.94 13.94 1.74
CA ALA A 194 -14.22 13.56 2.95
C ALA A 194 -14.19 14.69 3.98
N MET A 195 -13.90 15.93 3.56
CA MET A 195 -13.92 17.10 4.45
C MET A 195 -15.30 17.38 5.03
N GLU A 196 -16.38 17.26 4.23
CA GLU A 196 -17.76 17.41 4.70
C GLU A 196 -18.15 16.34 5.73
N THR A 197 -17.65 15.12 5.56
CA THR A 197 -17.88 14.02 6.52
C THR A 197 -17.17 14.29 7.84
N LEU A 198 -15.94 14.80 7.80
CA LEU A 198 -15.18 15.20 8.99
C LEU A 198 -15.90 16.34 9.73
N GLY A 199 -16.38 17.36 8.99
CA GLY A 199 -17.12 18.49 9.58
C GLY A 199 -18.48 18.13 10.21
N LYS A 200 -19.03 16.95 9.89
CA LYS A 200 -20.29 16.42 10.46
C LYS A 200 -20.06 15.41 11.61
N GLY A 201 -18.91 15.41 12.25
CA GLY A 201 -18.57 14.48 13.32
C GLY A 201 -18.09 13.12 12.81
N GLY A 202 -17.66 13.03 11.55
CA GLY A 202 -16.88 11.90 11.10
C GLY A 202 -15.58 11.79 11.87
N LEU A 203 -15.18 10.58 12.25
CA LEU A 203 -13.94 10.37 12.99
C LEU A 203 -12.75 10.92 12.18
N SER A 204 -12.15 11.97 12.70
CA SER A 204 -10.87 12.48 12.25
C SER A 204 -9.77 11.71 12.98
N PRO A 205 -8.71 11.27 12.30
CA PRO A 205 -7.52 10.77 12.98
C PRO A 205 -6.80 11.87 13.78
N LEU A 206 -7.36 13.08 13.82
CA LEU A 206 -6.84 14.26 14.51
C LEU A 206 -7.58 14.55 15.81
N ASP A 207 -8.70 13.88 16.04
CA ASP A 207 -9.46 13.90 17.29
C ASP A 207 -9.03 12.68 18.14
#